data_cc3dc9f0791878871c6aa0f3d0b29f8f
#
_entry.id   cc3dc9f0791878871c6aa0f3d0b29f8f
#
_cell.length_a   1.000
_cell.length_b   1.000
_cell.length_c   1.000
_cell.angle_alpha   90.00
_cell.angle_beta   90.00
_cell.angle_gamma   90.00
#
_symmetry.space_group_name_H-M   'P 1'
#
loop_
_entity.id
_entity.type
_entity.pdbx_description
1 polymer ?
#
loop_
_entity_poly.entity_id
_entity_poly.type
_entity_poly.pdbx_seq_one_letter_code
_entity_poly.pdbx_strand_id
1 'polypeptide(L)'
;MEQVATASELKYDARGLIPCVVQQYDTGEVLMVAWMNEESVGLTLKTGTTWFWSRSRQELWNKGATSGNMQEVKELWADCDSDTLLVKVDSPGPACHTGNRTCFFRKLA
;
A
#
# COMPACT_ATOMS: atom_id res chain seq x y z
N MET A 1 8.37 0.54 23.66
CA MET A 1 9.31 0.24 22.58
C MET A 1 8.55 -0.33 21.40
N GLU A 2 8.73 0.25 20.23
CA GLU A 2 8.12 -0.26 19.03
C GLU A 2 8.81 -1.55 18.59
N GLN A 3 7.99 -2.49 18.13
CA GLN A 3 8.47 -3.71 17.54
C GLN A 3 8.56 -3.52 16.02
N VAL A 4 9.76 -3.71 15.48
CA VAL A 4 9.99 -3.51 14.04
C VAL A 4 10.02 -4.87 13.35
N ALA A 5 9.09 -5.07 12.42
CA ALA A 5 9.07 -6.26 11.58
C ALA A 5 9.90 -6.04 10.32
N THR A 6 10.45 -7.10 9.77
CA THR A 6 11.15 -7.07 8.48
C THR A 6 10.27 -7.67 7.40
N ALA A 7 10.57 -7.33 6.13
CA ALA A 7 9.80 -7.85 5.00
C ALA A 7 9.78 -9.39 4.96
N SER A 8 10.85 -10.04 5.41
CA SER A 8 10.95 -11.51 5.41
C SER A 8 10.12 -12.17 6.53
N GLU A 9 9.74 -11.42 7.55
CA GLU A 9 8.93 -11.94 8.67
C GLU A 9 7.44 -11.94 8.36
N LEU A 10 7.01 -11.29 7.29
CA LEU A 10 5.61 -11.19 6.93
C LEU A 10 5.09 -12.52 6.38
N LYS A 11 3.81 -12.76 6.58
CA LYS A 11 3.14 -13.98 6.11
C LYS A 11 2.48 -13.71 4.78
N TYR A 12 3.20 -14.00 3.71
CA TYR A 12 2.66 -13.91 2.35
C TYR A 12 1.77 -15.12 2.06
N ASP A 13 0.78 -14.95 1.19
CA ASP A 13 -0.09 -16.05 0.79
C ASP A 13 0.66 -17.04 -0.14
N ALA A 14 -0.07 -18.04 -0.66
CA ALA A 14 0.51 -19.07 -1.52
C ALA A 14 1.12 -18.52 -2.82
N ARG A 15 0.73 -17.31 -3.21
CA ARG A 15 1.25 -16.61 -4.40
C ARG A 15 2.37 -15.65 -4.05
N GLY A 16 2.77 -15.56 -2.79
CA GLY A 16 3.77 -14.62 -2.32
C GLY A 16 3.24 -13.21 -2.16
N LEU A 17 1.93 -13.03 -1.96
CA LEU A 17 1.28 -11.72 -1.88
C LEU A 17 0.74 -11.46 -0.48
N ILE A 18 0.69 -10.17 -0.13
CA ILE A 18 0.12 -9.68 1.12
C ILE A 18 -0.72 -8.46 0.80
N PRO A 19 -1.95 -8.37 1.32
CA PRO A 19 -2.78 -7.17 1.10
C PRO A 19 -2.23 -5.99 1.89
N CYS A 20 -2.37 -4.81 1.31
CA CYS A 20 -1.93 -3.57 1.92
C CYS A 20 -3.06 -2.54 1.85
N VAL A 21 -3.50 -2.08 3.02
CA VAL A 21 -4.46 -0.98 3.14
C VAL A 21 -3.67 0.33 3.10
N VAL A 22 -4.11 1.26 2.24
CA VAL A 22 -3.46 2.57 2.09
C VAL A 22 -4.36 3.63 2.73
N GLN A 23 -3.80 4.38 3.67
CA GLN A 23 -4.52 5.35 4.48
C GLN A 23 -3.79 6.69 4.46
N GLN A 24 -4.55 7.79 4.36
CA GLN A 24 -3.97 9.13 4.47
C GLN A 24 -3.52 9.35 5.92
N TYR A 25 -2.28 9.77 6.12
CA TYR A 25 -1.64 9.80 7.44
C TYR A 25 -2.24 10.83 8.40
N ASP A 26 -2.73 11.97 7.88
CA ASP A 26 -3.20 13.09 8.72
C ASP A 26 -4.72 13.12 8.91
N THR A 27 -5.48 12.40 8.11
CA THR A 27 -6.94 12.37 8.20
C THR A 27 -7.50 11.02 8.63
N GLY A 28 -6.75 9.95 8.43
CA GLY A 28 -7.23 8.59 8.65
C GLY A 28 -8.09 8.05 7.52
N GLU A 29 -8.25 8.80 6.43
CA GLU A 29 -9.05 8.37 5.31
C GLU A 29 -8.44 7.13 4.64
N VAL A 30 -9.24 6.08 4.46
CA VAL A 30 -8.79 4.89 3.72
C VAL A 30 -8.90 5.18 2.23
N LEU A 31 -7.79 5.06 1.52
CA LEU A 31 -7.70 5.47 0.12
C LEU A 31 -7.88 4.32 -0.86
N MET A 32 -7.25 3.18 -0.58
CA MET A 32 -7.28 2.04 -1.48
C MET A 32 -6.75 0.79 -0.77
N VAL A 33 -6.94 -0.37 -1.40
CA VAL A 33 -6.28 -1.62 -1.00
C VAL A 33 -5.59 -2.16 -2.25
N ALA A 34 -4.35 -2.61 -2.09
CA ALA A 34 -3.59 -3.21 -3.17
C ALA A 34 -2.73 -4.35 -2.62
N TRP A 35 -2.05 -5.05 -3.50
CA TRP A 35 -1.24 -6.21 -3.13
C TRP A 35 0.23 -5.86 -3.19
N MET A 36 1.00 -6.42 -2.26
CA MET A 36 2.46 -6.33 -2.27
C MET A 36 3.05 -7.73 -2.27
N ASN A 37 4.25 -7.86 -2.80
CA ASN A 37 5.10 -9.03 -2.59
C ASN A 37 6.33 -8.58 -1.78
N GLU A 38 7.21 -9.51 -1.45
CA GLU A 38 8.38 -9.17 -0.62
C GLU A 38 9.24 -8.10 -1.30
N GLU A 39 9.40 -8.16 -2.61
CA GLU A 39 10.17 -7.18 -3.36
C GLU A 39 9.54 -5.78 -3.29
N SER A 40 8.23 -5.66 -3.47
CA SER A 40 7.55 -4.36 -3.40
C SER A 40 7.55 -3.79 -1.98
N VAL A 41 7.46 -4.64 -0.96
CA VAL A 41 7.62 -4.19 0.44
C VAL A 41 9.01 -3.59 0.63
N GLY A 42 10.05 -4.28 0.15
CA GLY A 42 11.41 -3.79 0.23
C GLY A 42 11.61 -2.47 -0.51
N LEU A 43 11.05 -2.35 -1.71
CA LEU A 43 11.12 -1.09 -2.48
C LEU A 43 10.39 0.05 -1.78
N THR A 44 9.24 -0.23 -1.19
CA THR A 44 8.47 0.77 -0.44
C THR A 44 9.29 1.30 0.74
N LEU A 45 9.92 0.41 1.49
CA LEU A 45 10.78 0.81 2.61
C LEU A 45 12.03 1.57 2.14
N LYS A 46 12.61 1.16 1.02
CA LYS A 46 13.85 1.74 0.51
C LYS A 46 13.62 3.12 -0.12
N THR A 47 12.56 3.28 -0.90
CA THR A 47 12.33 4.50 -1.67
C THR A 47 11.48 5.53 -0.95
N GLY A 48 10.70 5.12 0.05
CA GLY A 48 9.78 6.02 0.75
C GLY A 48 8.51 6.34 -0.04
N THR A 49 8.25 5.62 -1.12
CA THR A 49 7.02 5.71 -1.91
C THR A 49 6.41 4.33 -2.06
N THR A 50 5.09 4.26 -2.34
CA THR A 50 4.41 2.96 -2.38
C THR A 50 4.69 2.19 -3.66
N TRP A 51 5.05 0.93 -3.49
CA TRP A 51 5.22 -0.04 -4.56
C TRP A 51 4.29 -1.21 -4.31
N PHE A 52 3.62 -1.66 -5.36
CA PHE A 52 2.67 -2.76 -5.29
C PHE A 52 2.99 -3.82 -6.33
N TRP A 53 2.34 -4.97 -6.20
CA TRP A 53 2.37 -6.01 -7.22
C TRP A 53 1.05 -6.01 -7.97
N SER A 54 1.10 -5.82 -9.29
CA SER A 54 -0.09 -5.90 -10.13
C SER A 54 -0.37 -7.35 -10.47
N ARG A 55 -1.48 -7.89 -9.94
CA ARG A 55 -1.87 -9.28 -10.19
C ARG A 55 -2.27 -9.50 -11.65
N SER A 56 -2.90 -8.52 -12.28
CA SER A 56 -3.35 -8.63 -13.66
C SER A 56 -2.20 -8.53 -14.66
N ARG A 57 -1.21 -7.67 -14.39
CA ARG A 57 -0.07 -7.48 -15.30
C ARG A 57 1.15 -8.31 -14.92
N GLN A 58 1.15 -8.92 -13.74
CA GLN A 58 2.28 -9.69 -13.21
C GLN A 58 3.58 -8.87 -13.21
N GLU A 59 3.50 -7.65 -12.66
CA GLU A 59 4.66 -6.75 -12.60
C GLU A 59 4.58 -5.83 -11.38
N LEU A 60 5.74 -5.31 -10.99
CA LEU A 60 5.83 -4.28 -9.96
C LEU A 60 5.24 -2.97 -10.47
N TRP A 61 4.64 -2.22 -9.55
CA TRP A 61 3.97 -0.97 -9.87
C TRP A 61 4.27 0.07 -8.78
N ASN A 62 4.93 1.16 -9.18
CA ASN A 62 5.16 2.31 -8.30
C ASN A 62 3.96 3.26 -8.47
N LYS A 63 3.16 3.39 -7.41
CA LYS A 63 1.94 4.19 -7.45
C LYS A 63 2.28 5.65 -7.78
N GLY A 64 1.64 6.17 -8.82
CA GLY A 64 1.81 7.56 -9.23
C GLY A 64 2.95 7.82 -10.19
N ALA A 65 3.75 6.81 -10.54
CA ALA A 65 4.89 7.01 -11.46
C ALA A 65 4.43 7.51 -12.84
N THR A 66 3.26 7.05 -13.31
CA THR A 66 2.70 7.47 -14.60
C THR A 66 1.74 8.66 -14.45
N SER A 67 0.84 8.59 -13.45
CA SER A 67 -0.19 9.62 -13.25
C SER A 67 0.33 10.90 -12.59
N GLY A 68 1.48 10.84 -11.93
CA GLY A 68 2.01 11.93 -11.11
C GLY A 68 1.44 11.99 -9.70
N ASN A 69 0.49 11.11 -9.36
CA ASN A 69 -0.16 11.08 -8.04
C ASN A 69 0.60 10.16 -7.10
N MET A 70 1.81 10.54 -6.73
CA MET A 70 2.68 9.75 -5.85
C MET A 70 2.14 9.70 -4.43
N GLN A 71 2.52 8.65 -3.71
CA GLN A 71 2.18 8.49 -2.30
C GLN A 71 3.48 8.38 -1.50
N GLU A 72 3.74 9.39 -0.67
CA GLU A 72 4.91 9.40 0.21
C GLU A 72 4.60 8.60 1.47
N VAL A 73 5.43 7.63 1.79
CA VAL A 73 5.24 6.76 2.96
C VAL A 73 5.63 7.50 4.23
N LYS A 74 4.71 7.56 5.18
CA LYS A 74 4.96 8.09 6.53
C LYS A 74 5.20 6.96 7.52
N GLU A 75 4.41 5.88 7.44
CA GLU A 75 4.52 4.72 8.31
C GLU A 75 4.07 3.48 7.56
N LEU A 76 4.64 2.34 7.90
CA LEU A 76 4.23 1.04 7.37
C LEU A 76 4.12 0.08 8.54
N TRP A 77 2.93 -0.51 8.72
CA TRP A 77 2.62 -1.38 9.85
C TRP A 77 2.18 -2.75 9.36
N ALA A 78 2.56 -3.80 10.08
CA ALA A 78 1.99 -5.14 9.94
C ALA A 78 0.92 -5.33 11.02
N ASP A 79 -0.12 -6.10 10.70
CA ASP A 79 -1.13 -6.41 11.69
C ASP A 79 -0.67 -7.49 12.68
N CYS A 80 -1.56 -7.89 13.59
CA CYS A 80 -1.19 -8.74 14.73
C CYS A 80 -0.62 -10.10 14.36
N ASP A 81 -1.02 -10.65 13.20
CA ASP A 81 -0.52 -11.95 12.74
C ASP A 81 0.35 -11.82 11.48
N SER A 82 0.73 -10.60 11.11
CA SER A 82 1.70 -10.30 10.04
C SER A 82 1.24 -10.72 8.64
N ASP A 83 -0.07 -10.80 8.39
CA ASP A 83 -0.61 -11.19 7.09
C ASP A 83 -1.32 -10.06 6.35
N THR A 84 -1.32 -8.85 6.90
CA THR A 84 -1.91 -7.65 6.28
C THR A 84 -1.08 -6.45 6.65
N LEU A 85 -0.90 -5.54 5.70
CA LEU A 85 -0.15 -4.31 5.91
C LEU A 85 -1.08 -3.10 5.93
N LEU A 86 -0.68 -2.10 6.71
CA LEU A 86 -1.27 -0.77 6.69
C LEU A 86 -0.16 0.22 6.38
N VAL A 87 -0.26 0.92 5.26
CA VAL A 87 0.69 1.98 4.93
C VAL A 87 -0.01 3.33 5.10
N LYS A 88 0.58 4.19 5.92
CA LYS A 88 0.13 5.56 6.10
C LYS A 88 0.96 6.44 5.19
N VAL A 89 0.29 7.18 4.32
CA VAL A 89 0.94 7.94 3.26
C VAL A 89 0.46 9.38 3.24
N ASP A 90 1.26 10.24 2.63
CA ASP A 90 0.79 11.52 2.14
C ASP A 90 0.48 11.36 0.66
N SER A 91 -0.80 11.39 0.31
CA SER A 91 -1.28 11.27 -1.06
C SER A 91 -2.05 12.54 -1.40
N PRO A 92 -1.37 13.59 -1.92
CA PRO A 92 -2.02 14.86 -2.19
C PRO A 92 -3.02 14.78 -3.36
N GLY A 93 -2.78 13.87 -4.30
CA GLY A 93 -3.68 13.66 -5.43
C GLY A 93 -4.67 12.53 -5.20
N PRO A 94 -5.58 12.28 -6.16
CA PRO A 94 -6.53 11.18 -6.07
C PRO A 94 -5.82 9.83 -6.11
N ALA A 95 -6.27 8.89 -5.28
CA ALA A 95 -5.71 7.55 -5.21
C ALA A 95 -6.29 6.62 -6.27
N CYS A 96 -7.54 6.84 -6.65
CA CYS A 96 -8.24 5.99 -7.61
C CYS A 96 -7.92 6.38 -9.05
N HIS A 97 -7.76 5.38 -9.94
CA HIS A 97 -7.52 5.63 -11.36
C HIS A 97 -8.70 6.34 -12.04
N THR A 98 -9.88 6.34 -11.44
CA THR A 98 -11.05 7.08 -11.93
C THR A 98 -10.98 8.58 -11.66
N GLY A 99 -9.99 9.04 -10.90
CA GLY A 99 -9.87 10.43 -10.48
C GLY A 99 -10.52 10.73 -9.14
N ASN A 100 -11.17 9.77 -8.51
CA ASN A 100 -11.74 9.95 -7.18
C ASN A 100 -10.63 9.95 -6.12
N ARG A 101 -10.83 10.71 -5.03
CA ARG A 101 -9.87 10.81 -3.93
C ARG A 101 -9.58 9.44 -3.34
N THR A 102 -10.61 8.65 -3.07
CA THR A 102 -10.52 7.30 -2.54
C THR A 102 -11.14 6.31 -3.52
N CYS A 103 -10.67 5.07 -3.50
CA CYS A 103 -11.29 4.00 -4.27
C CYS A 103 -12.65 3.59 -3.70
N PHE A 104 -12.94 3.98 -2.45
CA PHE A 104 -14.17 3.61 -1.74
C PHE A 104 -15.21 4.72 -1.86
N PHE A 105 -15.81 4.83 -3.04
CA PHE A 105 -16.82 5.87 -3.32
C PHE A 105 -18.19 5.30 -3.68
N ARG A 106 -18.36 3.97 -3.64
CA ARG A 106 -19.63 3.30 -3.95
C ARG A 106 -20.22 2.72 -2.68
N LYS A 107 -21.25 3.37 -2.16
CA LYS A 107 -21.87 2.97 -0.90
C LYS A 107 -22.88 1.85 -1.13
N LEU A 108 -22.79 0.77 -0.33
CA LEU A 108 -23.71 -0.38 -0.39
C LEU A 108 -24.81 -0.29 0.68
N ALA A 109 -24.50 0.36 1.79
CA ALA A 109 -25.45 0.48 2.90
C ALA A 109 -25.31 1.81 3.63
#